data_12eb554f3b537ba8839dd43d38faad9d
#
_entry.id   12eb554f3b537ba8839dd43d38faad9d
#
_cell.length_a   1.000
_cell.length_b   1.000
_cell.length_c   1.000
_cell.angle_alpha   90.00
_cell.angle_beta   90.00
_cell.angle_gamma   90.00
#
_symmetry.space_group_name_H-M   'P 1'
#
loop_
_entity.id
_entity.type
_entity.pdbx_description
1 polymer ?
#
loop_
_entity_poly.entity_id
_entity_poly.type
_entity_poly.pdbx_seq_one_letter_code
_entity_poly.pdbx_strand_id
1 'polypeptide(L)'
;YETCFIRQFYMKHGGWMEVAADSTRYYNEADSYQRQHMKYYSHGQYVDVPIHRSQPVHMIFDDDCCKAQPIVNAWIGWPVTCRNPYHWSDDNSVEIEKGWIVKADTIEELAEKLGRDPEALRAEVDHYNAMVDAGEDADFGRDITTMAKIQKAPFYAIEEFPAMPACSGGAKRNIKGQVLSWDNQPIEGLYSAGELGSLVCNLYQNGTYLHEAICSGRAAIDTMLGGRAELKSSAGGEAAAPWAEAADGDYSVFVTGLHDPYEVIFTIKDKKLVDMKVGEGRENMFMTDEQFAEFAKNIIDTQSMGVDAISGATIDSQAITGGIMTAFSHKTS
;
A
#
# COMPACT_ATOMS: atom_id res chain seq x y z
N TYR A 1 -14.66 -3.73 17.53
CA TYR A 1 -14.82 -2.56 16.64
C TYR A 1 -15.86 -2.86 15.56
N GLU A 2 -16.61 -1.83 15.15
CA GLU A 2 -17.61 -1.98 14.07
C GLU A 2 -16.97 -2.16 12.69
N THR A 3 -15.69 -1.83 12.57
CA THR A 3 -14.94 -1.92 11.31
C THR A 3 -13.48 -2.28 11.58
N CYS A 4 -12.80 -2.81 10.56
CA CYS A 4 -11.38 -3.12 10.60
C CYS A 4 -10.62 -2.09 9.75
N PHE A 5 -9.60 -1.48 10.32
CA PHE A 5 -8.71 -0.56 9.61
C PHE A 5 -7.31 -1.13 9.54
N ILE A 6 -6.65 -0.91 8.41
CA ILE A 6 -5.22 -1.09 8.31
C ILE A 6 -4.58 0.28 8.53
N ARG A 7 -3.87 0.44 9.63
CA ARG A 7 -3.16 1.68 9.94
C ARG A 7 -2.07 1.93 8.91
N GLN A 8 -1.95 3.18 8.44
CA GLN A 8 -0.79 3.60 7.67
C GLN A 8 0.45 3.73 8.57
N PHE A 9 1.60 3.45 7.99
CA PHE A 9 2.82 3.04 8.64
C PHE A 9 3.70 4.16 9.16
N TYR A 10 3.35 5.42 8.94
CA TYR A 10 4.19 6.53 9.35
C TYR A 10 3.38 7.60 10.03
N MET A 11 3.66 7.83 11.29
CA MET A 11 3.35 9.09 11.91
C MET A 11 4.46 10.06 11.52
N LYS A 12 4.11 11.10 10.77
CA LYS A 12 5.08 12.06 10.23
C LYS A 12 5.59 13.04 11.26
N HIS A 13 4.84 13.24 12.34
CA HIS A 13 5.12 14.25 13.35
C HIS A 13 4.74 13.75 14.74
N GLY A 14 5.43 14.29 15.76
CA GLY A 14 5.18 13.96 17.16
C GLY A 14 5.81 12.64 17.62
N GLY A 15 5.74 12.40 18.89
CA GLY A 15 6.29 11.20 19.54
C GLY A 15 5.30 10.05 19.50
N TRP A 16 5.77 8.88 19.08
CA TRP A 16 4.96 7.65 19.07
C TRP A 16 5.83 6.38 19.09
N MET A 17 5.31 5.35 19.72
CA MET A 17 5.90 4.01 19.76
C MET A 17 4.81 2.94 19.87
N GLU A 18 5.14 1.69 19.57
CA GLU A 18 4.27 0.53 19.82
C GLU A 18 4.81 -0.33 20.95
N VAL A 19 3.93 -0.71 21.87
CA VAL A 19 4.29 -1.55 23.01
C VAL A 19 3.43 -2.81 23.08
N ALA A 20 4.06 -3.93 23.43
CA ALA A 20 3.41 -5.20 23.69
C ALA A 20 2.71 -5.20 25.05
N ALA A 21 2.07 -6.30 25.46
CA ALA A 21 1.29 -6.41 26.69
C ALA A 21 2.11 -6.11 27.97
N ASP A 22 3.42 -6.35 27.94
CA ASP A 22 4.35 -6.05 29.02
C ASP A 22 4.82 -4.59 29.08
N SER A 23 4.26 -3.74 28.22
CA SER A 23 4.59 -2.33 28.05
C SER A 23 5.96 -2.05 27.44
N THR A 24 6.63 -3.02 26.85
CA THR A 24 7.92 -2.84 26.17
C THR A 24 7.76 -2.73 24.64
N ARG A 25 8.62 -1.95 24.00
CA ARG A 25 8.82 -2.00 22.54
C ARG A 25 9.36 -3.37 22.16
N TYR A 26 9.12 -3.81 20.93
CA TYR A 26 9.51 -5.16 20.50
C TYR A 26 10.08 -5.21 19.09
N TYR A 27 10.16 -4.09 18.37
CA TYR A 27 10.69 -4.01 17.00
C TYR A 27 10.86 -2.55 16.56
N ASN A 28 11.37 -2.35 15.32
CA ASN A 28 11.42 -1.06 14.67
C ASN A 28 10.05 -0.73 14.04
N GLU A 29 9.27 0.13 14.67
CA GLU A 29 7.90 0.45 14.25
C GLU A 29 7.83 1.23 12.94
N ALA A 30 8.92 1.85 12.52
CA ALA A 30 9.03 2.55 11.23
C ALA A 30 9.38 1.60 10.08
N ASP A 31 9.88 0.41 10.36
CA ASP A 31 10.18 -0.59 9.33
C ASP A 31 8.91 -1.36 8.92
N SER A 32 8.46 -1.12 7.70
CA SER A 32 7.25 -1.76 7.18
C SER A 32 7.35 -3.29 7.11
N TYR A 33 8.54 -3.84 6.87
CA TYR A 33 8.73 -5.29 6.84
C TYR A 33 8.67 -5.92 8.22
N GLN A 34 9.30 -5.30 9.23
CA GLN A 34 9.21 -5.78 10.60
C GLN A 34 7.77 -5.77 11.08
N ARG A 35 7.04 -4.70 10.80
CA ARG A 35 5.63 -4.59 11.17
C ARG A 35 4.74 -5.62 10.49
N GLN A 36 4.85 -5.77 9.17
CA GLN A 36 3.97 -6.64 8.40
C GLN A 36 4.30 -8.12 8.57
N HIS A 37 5.58 -8.45 8.68
CA HIS A 37 6.05 -9.82 8.60
C HIS A 37 6.72 -10.31 9.87
N MET A 38 6.91 -9.46 10.87
CA MET A 38 7.70 -9.74 12.07
C MET A 38 9.12 -10.23 11.72
N LYS A 39 9.71 -9.60 10.70
CA LYS A 39 11.05 -9.93 10.18
C LYS A 39 11.87 -8.66 9.99
N TYR A 40 13.18 -8.77 10.18
CA TYR A 40 14.13 -7.72 9.84
C TYR A 40 15.20 -8.25 8.88
N TYR A 41 15.81 -7.34 8.12
CA TYR A 41 16.87 -7.71 7.18
C TYR A 41 18.22 -7.75 7.89
N SER A 42 18.89 -8.88 7.84
CA SER A 42 20.22 -9.07 8.44
C SER A 42 21.07 -10.00 7.59
N HIS A 43 22.33 -9.60 7.36
CA HIS A 43 23.31 -10.41 6.63
C HIS A 43 22.79 -10.95 5.28
N GLY A 44 22.04 -10.14 4.53
CA GLY A 44 21.55 -10.53 3.22
C GLY A 44 20.27 -11.37 3.23
N GLN A 45 19.61 -11.55 4.37
CA GLN A 45 18.37 -12.33 4.49
C GLN A 45 17.40 -11.72 5.51
N TYR A 46 16.12 -12.07 5.39
CA TYR A 46 15.12 -11.74 6.38
C TYR A 46 15.13 -12.75 7.51
N VAL A 47 15.26 -12.26 8.74
CA VAL A 47 15.32 -13.04 9.98
C VAL A 47 14.10 -12.70 10.81
N ASP A 48 13.56 -13.66 11.54
CA ASP A 48 12.43 -13.40 12.45
C ASP A 48 12.82 -12.42 13.56
N VAL A 49 11.91 -11.51 13.89
CA VAL A 49 12.06 -10.63 15.06
C VAL A 49 12.09 -11.52 16.31
N PRO A 50 13.13 -11.42 17.14
CA PRO A 50 13.34 -12.37 18.24
C PRO A 50 12.32 -12.23 19.38
N ILE A 51 11.61 -11.11 19.45
CA ILE A 51 10.65 -10.82 20.52
C ILE A 51 9.24 -11.05 19.98
N HIS A 52 8.50 -11.95 20.62
CA HIS A 52 7.11 -12.18 20.28
C HIS A 52 6.23 -11.04 20.77
N ARG A 53 5.42 -10.52 19.86
CA ARG A 53 4.38 -9.55 20.15
C ARG A 53 3.30 -10.20 21.01
N SER A 54 3.27 -9.87 22.29
CA SER A 54 2.18 -10.28 23.19
C SER A 54 1.02 -9.30 23.11
N GLN A 55 -0.21 -9.82 23.04
CA GLN A 55 -1.43 -9.01 23.01
C GLN A 55 -1.89 -8.65 24.43
N PRO A 56 -2.52 -7.49 24.63
CA PRO A 56 -2.84 -6.45 23.62
C PRO A 56 -1.62 -5.59 23.26
N VAL A 57 -1.53 -5.18 22.00
CA VAL A 57 -0.55 -4.19 21.53
C VAL A 57 -1.21 -2.82 21.48
N HIS A 58 -0.49 -1.80 21.91
CA HIS A 58 -0.97 -0.42 21.82
C HIS A 58 0.08 0.46 21.16
N MET A 59 -0.35 1.31 20.26
CA MET A 59 0.42 2.46 19.85
C MET A 59 0.20 3.56 20.89
N ILE A 60 1.29 4.05 21.48
CA ILE A 60 1.31 5.17 22.42
C ILE A 60 1.82 6.40 21.70
N PHE A 61 1.16 7.54 21.87
CA PHE A 61 1.55 8.78 21.20
C PHE A 61 1.13 10.01 21.99
N ASP A 62 1.73 11.15 21.66
CA ASP A 62 1.50 12.41 22.35
C ASP A 62 0.57 13.37 21.60
N ASP A 63 0.31 14.55 22.16
CA ASP A 63 -0.60 15.55 21.61
C ASP A 63 -0.12 16.13 20.29
N ASP A 64 1.20 16.27 20.08
CA ASP A 64 1.76 16.74 18.82
C ASP A 64 1.51 15.73 17.68
N CYS A 65 1.66 14.44 17.99
CA CYS A 65 1.32 13.37 17.04
C CYS A 65 -0.18 13.34 16.75
N CYS A 66 -1.02 13.42 17.78
CA CYS A 66 -2.49 13.37 17.64
C CYS A 66 -3.05 14.51 16.79
N LYS A 67 -2.51 15.72 16.96
CA LYS A 67 -2.97 16.93 16.24
C LYS A 67 -2.40 17.09 14.85
N ALA A 68 -1.28 16.46 14.57
CA ALA A 68 -0.60 16.63 13.30
C ALA A 68 -1.27 15.87 12.14
N GLN A 69 -2.04 14.83 12.45
CA GLN A 69 -2.59 13.94 11.42
C GLN A 69 -3.68 13.02 11.96
N PRO A 70 -4.56 12.50 11.10
CA PRO A 70 -5.38 11.34 11.42
C PRO A 70 -4.48 10.14 11.73
N ILE A 71 -4.78 9.40 12.80
CA ILE A 71 -4.00 8.19 13.16
C ILE A 71 -4.19 7.08 12.14
N VAL A 72 -5.37 7.00 11.55
CA VAL A 72 -5.65 6.11 10.42
C VAL A 72 -5.90 6.95 9.19
N ASN A 73 -5.09 6.77 8.17
CA ASN A 73 -5.34 7.41 6.89
C ASN A 73 -6.41 6.59 6.14
N ALA A 74 -7.55 7.23 5.87
CA ALA A 74 -8.68 6.63 5.14
C ALA A 74 -8.31 6.05 3.76
N TRP A 75 -7.17 6.46 3.21
CA TRP A 75 -6.69 6.01 1.91
C TRP A 75 -6.31 4.52 1.87
N ILE A 76 -5.98 3.91 3.02
CA ILE A 76 -5.62 2.48 3.09
C ILE A 76 -6.69 1.63 3.76
N GLY A 77 -7.83 2.17 4.12
CA GLY A 77 -8.97 1.33 4.42
C GLY A 77 -9.38 0.63 3.14
N TRP A 78 -8.85 -0.55 2.89
CA TRP A 78 -9.16 -1.37 1.72
C TRP A 78 -10.67 -1.33 1.46
N PRO A 79 -11.16 -0.41 0.61
CA PRO A 79 -12.60 -0.24 0.42
C PRO A 79 -13.24 -1.45 -0.27
N VAL A 80 -12.40 -2.37 -0.74
CA VAL A 80 -12.82 -3.56 -1.47
C VAL A 80 -13.55 -4.56 -0.58
N THR A 81 -13.30 -4.55 0.72
CA THR A 81 -13.87 -5.52 1.66
C THR A 81 -14.98 -4.95 2.55
N CYS A 82 -15.11 -3.62 2.64
CA CYS A 82 -16.09 -2.97 3.49
C CYS A 82 -17.16 -2.26 2.66
N ARG A 83 -18.41 -2.71 2.73
CA ARG A 83 -19.55 -2.08 2.05
C ARG A 83 -19.85 -0.66 2.52
N ASN A 84 -19.42 -0.31 3.73
CA ASN A 84 -19.48 1.04 4.27
C ASN A 84 -18.15 1.33 4.97
N PRO A 85 -17.14 1.86 4.27
CA PRO A 85 -15.91 2.25 4.91
C PRO A 85 -16.20 3.35 5.93
N TYR A 86 -15.73 3.14 7.15
CA TYR A 86 -15.75 4.19 8.15
C TYR A 86 -14.78 5.29 7.71
N HIS A 87 -15.23 6.54 7.74
CA HIS A 87 -14.39 7.69 7.49
C HIS A 87 -13.80 8.16 8.82
N TRP A 88 -12.50 7.98 8.97
CA TRP A 88 -11.76 8.48 10.13
C TRP A 88 -11.79 10.00 10.14
N SER A 89 -11.98 10.61 11.33
CA SER A 89 -12.01 12.06 11.43
C SER A 89 -10.62 12.68 11.20
N ASP A 90 -10.58 13.88 10.63
CA ASP A 90 -9.32 14.55 10.28
C ASP A 90 -8.48 14.92 11.50
N ASP A 91 -9.12 15.08 12.66
CA ASP A 91 -8.51 15.51 13.93
C ASP A 91 -8.55 14.44 15.03
N ASN A 92 -8.97 13.22 14.72
CA ASN A 92 -9.13 12.10 15.65
C ASN A 92 -10.21 12.32 16.75
N SER A 93 -10.97 13.41 16.72
CA SER A 93 -11.90 13.78 17.80
C SER A 93 -13.05 12.77 17.95
N VAL A 94 -13.58 12.30 16.84
CA VAL A 94 -14.68 11.31 16.82
C VAL A 94 -14.23 9.98 17.41
N GLU A 95 -13.03 9.56 17.11
CA GLU A 95 -12.45 8.28 17.57
C GLU A 95 -12.06 8.34 19.04
N ILE A 96 -11.67 9.53 19.53
CA ILE A 96 -11.48 9.78 20.97
C ILE A 96 -12.83 9.71 21.69
N GLU A 97 -13.88 10.36 21.17
CA GLU A 97 -15.23 10.33 21.75
C GLU A 97 -15.81 8.91 21.79
N LYS A 98 -15.55 8.11 20.76
CA LYS A 98 -15.95 6.70 20.72
C LYS A 98 -15.13 5.79 21.64
N GLY A 99 -14.07 6.30 22.24
CA GLY A 99 -13.16 5.51 23.08
C GLY A 99 -12.28 4.53 22.29
N TRP A 100 -12.16 4.68 20.98
CA TRP A 100 -11.21 3.91 20.19
C TRP A 100 -9.79 4.39 20.38
N ILE A 101 -9.63 5.70 20.60
CA ILE A 101 -8.41 6.33 21.08
C ILE A 101 -8.64 6.67 22.55
N VAL A 102 -7.85 6.04 23.42
CA VAL A 102 -7.85 6.33 24.85
C VAL A 102 -7.00 7.56 25.10
N LYS A 103 -7.51 8.50 25.90
CA LYS A 103 -6.85 9.76 26.24
C LYS A 103 -6.63 9.88 27.74
N ALA A 104 -5.47 10.41 28.14
CA ALA A 104 -5.11 10.66 29.53
C ALA A 104 -4.18 11.88 29.65
N ASP A 105 -4.14 12.50 30.83
CA ASP A 105 -3.28 13.66 31.08
C ASP A 105 -1.85 13.28 31.47
N THR A 106 -1.64 12.04 31.92
CA THR A 106 -0.32 11.48 32.24
C THR A 106 -0.14 10.08 31.63
N ILE A 107 1.10 9.62 31.51
CA ILE A 107 1.40 8.26 31.04
C ILE A 107 0.91 7.23 32.05
N GLU A 108 1.02 7.53 33.35
CA GLU A 108 0.54 6.63 34.40
C GLU A 108 -0.98 6.45 34.33
N GLU A 109 -1.72 7.54 34.21
CA GLU A 109 -3.19 7.49 33.97
C GLU A 109 -3.54 6.73 32.71
N LEU A 110 -2.76 6.93 31.64
CA LEU A 110 -2.97 6.20 30.38
C LEU A 110 -2.77 4.70 30.61
N ALA A 111 -1.70 4.31 31.31
CA ALA A 111 -1.44 2.91 31.64
C ALA A 111 -2.58 2.29 32.47
N GLU A 112 -3.07 2.98 33.48
CA GLU A 112 -4.21 2.53 34.29
C GLU A 112 -5.47 2.29 33.43
N LYS A 113 -5.78 3.23 32.53
CA LYS A 113 -6.92 3.09 31.60
C LYS A 113 -6.79 1.90 30.66
N LEU A 114 -5.55 1.54 30.30
CA LEU A 114 -5.23 0.40 29.44
C LEU A 114 -5.09 -0.92 30.21
N GLY A 115 -5.21 -0.91 31.55
CA GLY A 115 -4.98 -2.09 32.39
C GLY A 115 -3.52 -2.54 32.42
N ARG A 116 -2.57 -1.60 32.26
CA ARG A 116 -1.12 -1.83 32.25
C ARG A 116 -0.50 -1.37 33.56
N ASP A 117 0.72 -1.86 33.83
CA ASP A 117 1.54 -1.35 34.94
C ASP A 117 2.01 0.08 34.62
N PRO A 118 1.63 1.09 35.45
CA PRO A 118 2.00 2.48 35.22
C PRO A 118 3.51 2.73 35.29
N GLU A 119 4.24 2.05 36.18
CA GLU A 119 5.69 2.21 36.33
C GLU A 119 6.40 1.63 35.10
N ALA A 120 5.95 0.48 34.59
CA ALA A 120 6.52 -0.14 33.40
C ALA A 120 6.32 0.73 32.15
N LEU A 121 5.11 1.25 31.91
CA LEU A 121 4.86 2.09 30.74
C LEU A 121 5.62 3.41 30.83
N ARG A 122 5.69 4.03 32.02
CA ARG A 122 6.47 5.25 32.22
C ARG A 122 7.96 5.00 31.94
N ALA A 123 8.52 3.92 32.46
CA ALA A 123 9.92 3.56 32.26
C ALA A 123 10.25 3.38 30.77
N GLU A 124 9.36 2.74 30.01
CA GLU A 124 9.54 2.56 28.58
C GLU A 124 9.46 3.87 27.79
N VAL A 125 8.52 4.77 28.14
CA VAL A 125 8.45 6.11 27.54
C VAL A 125 9.72 6.91 27.84
N ASP A 126 10.22 6.86 29.06
CA ASP A 126 11.44 7.58 29.47
C ASP A 126 12.67 6.99 28.74
N HIS A 127 12.76 5.68 28.60
CA HIS A 127 13.80 4.99 27.84
C HIS A 127 13.76 5.39 26.36
N TYR A 128 12.59 5.35 25.74
CA TYR A 128 12.39 5.82 24.36
C TYR A 128 12.82 7.28 24.19
N ASN A 129 12.41 8.16 25.09
CA ASN A 129 12.77 9.58 25.05
C ASN A 129 14.27 9.80 25.22
N ALA A 130 14.95 8.99 26.04
CA ALA A 130 16.39 9.05 26.21
C ALA A 130 17.14 8.66 24.92
N MET A 131 16.65 7.70 24.16
CA MET A 131 17.20 7.35 22.84
C MET A 131 17.03 8.49 21.84
N VAL A 132 15.88 9.18 21.85
CA VAL A 132 15.70 10.39 21.03
C VAL A 132 16.71 11.47 21.37
N ASP A 133 16.98 11.71 22.67
CA ASP A 133 18.01 12.66 23.12
C ASP A 133 19.42 12.23 22.73
N ALA A 134 19.70 10.94 22.74
CA ALA A 134 20.99 10.38 22.33
C ALA A 134 21.21 10.45 20.81
N GLY A 135 20.13 10.64 20.02
CA GLY A 135 20.22 10.67 18.56
C GLY A 135 20.37 9.28 17.94
N GLU A 136 20.04 8.21 18.66
CA GLU A 136 20.16 6.83 18.17
C GLU A 136 19.15 5.93 18.88
N ASP A 137 18.44 5.10 18.13
CA ASP A 137 17.65 3.98 18.65
C ASP A 137 18.55 2.74 18.80
N ALA A 138 19.12 2.60 20.00
CA ALA A 138 20.04 1.50 20.32
C ALA A 138 19.34 0.14 20.40
N ASP A 139 18.01 0.10 20.58
CA ASP A 139 17.27 -1.14 20.75
C ASP A 139 16.95 -1.82 19.42
N PHE A 140 16.43 -1.06 18.47
CA PHE A 140 15.89 -1.62 17.21
C PHE A 140 16.40 -0.95 15.94
N GLY A 141 17.25 0.08 16.07
CA GLY A 141 17.83 0.79 14.93
C GLY A 141 16.82 1.55 14.08
N ARG A 142 15.77 2.08 14.71
CA ARG A 142 14.82 2.96 14.02
C ARG A 142 15.53 4.26 13.64
N ASP A 143 15.31 4.72 12.40
CA ASP A 143 15.89 5.97 11.93
C ASP A 143 15.44 7.12 12.84
N ILE A 144 16.41 7.77 13.45
CA ILE A 144 16.18 8.85 14.44
C ILE A 144 15.38 10.01 13.83
N THR A 145 15.46 10.23 12.53
CA THR A 145 14.65 11.25 11.83
C THR A 145 13.16 10.95 11.83
N THR A 146 12.78 9.70 12.14
CA THR A 146 11.39 9.24 12.28
C THR A 146 10.92 9.21 13.73
N MET A 147 11.77 9.61 14.67
CA MET A 147 11.50 9.61 16.11
C MET A 147 11.34 11.03 16.65
N ALA A 148 10.43 11.20 17.57
CA ALA A 148 10.30 12.41 18.37
C ALA A 148 9.88 12.00 19.79
N LYS A 149 10.15 12.83 20.79
CA LYS A 149 9.80 12.52 22.18
C LYS A 149 8.31 12.44 22.39
N ILE A 150 7.88 11.48 23.18
CA ILE A 150 6.54 11.37 23.74
C ILE A 150 6.54 12.17 25.06
N GLN A 151 6.19 13.47 25.00
CA GLN A 151 6.37 14.36 26.14
C GLN A 151 5.26 15.39 26.34
N LYS A 152 4.39 15.58 25.36
CA LYS A 152 3.38 16.63 25.37
C LYS A 152 2.00 16.05 25.68
N ALA A 153 1.51 16.37 26.88
CA ALA A 153 0.15 15.98 27.29
C ALA A 153 -0.93 16.72 26.45
N PRO A 154 -2.12 16.14 26.26
CA PRO A 154 -2.50 14.79 26.71
C PRO A 154 -1.80 13.68 25.92
N PHE A 155 -1.75 12.49 26.53
CA PHE A 155 -1.22 11.28 25.92
C PHE A 155 -2.37 10.40 25.45
N TYR A 156 -2.08 9.59 24.43
CA TYR A 156 -3.08 8.79 23.76
C TYR A 156 -2.59 7.38 23.50
N ALA A 157 -3.54 6.47 23.39
CA ALA A 157 -3.28 5.10 22.95
C ALA A 157 -4.38 4.58 22.04
N ILE A 158 -4.00 3.76 21.08
CA ILE A 158 -4.93 2.96 20.26
C ILE A 158 -4.49 1.50 20.29
N GLU A 159 -5.46 0.61 20.51
CA GLU A 159 -5.20 -0.84 20.47
C GLU A 159 -5.07 -1.34 19.04
N GLU A 160 -4.04 -2.15 18.80
CA GLU A 160 -3.75 -2.75 17.51
C GLU A 160 -3.92 -4.26 17.55
N PHE A 161 -4.59 -4.79 16.54
CA PHE A 161 -4.82 -6.22 16.39
C PHE A 161 -4.07 -6.77 15.17
N PRO A 162 -3.55 -8.00 15.24
CA PRO A 162 -3.04 -8.64 14.04
C PRO A 162 -4.20 -8.86 13.06
N ALA A 163 -3.98 -8.47 11.81
CA ALA A 163 -4.89 -8.72 10.73
C ALA A 163 -4.22 -9.64 9.70
N MET A 164 -5.03 -10.42 8.99
CA MET A 164 -4.56 -11.31 7.94
C MET A 164 -5.09 -10.79 6.59
N PRO A 165 -4.41 -9.82 5.97
CA PRO A 165 -4.87 -9.22 4.72
C PRO A 165 -4.69 -10.13 3.50
N ALA A 166 -3.80 -11.13 3.60
CA ALA A 166 -3.51 -12.08 2.54
C ALA A 166 -3.04 -13.41 3.11
N CYS A 167 -3.27 -14.48 2.38
CA CYS A 167 -2.80 -15.83 2.71
C CYS A 167 -1.95 -16.32 1.53
N SER A 168 -0.63 -16.39 1.71
CA SER A 168 0.24 -17.04 0.73
C SER A 168 0.51 -18.47 1.15
N GLY A 169 0.21 -19.40 0.26
CA GLY A 169 0.40 -20.82 0.54
C GLY A 169 -0.84 -21.64 0.18
N GLY A 170 -0.89 -22.89 0.62
CA GLY A 170 -1.98 -23.82 0.33
C GLY A 170 -1.50 -25.03 -0.45
N ALA A 171 -2.30 -25.53 -1.37
CA ALA A 171 -1.96 -26.72 -2.14
C ALA A 171 -0.68 -26.51 -2.95
N LYS A 172 0.31 -27.41 -2.74
CA LYS A 172 1.54 -27.39 -3.54
C LYS A 172 1.21 -27.59 -5.00
N ARG A 173 1.75 -26.76 -5.87
CA ARG A 173 1.53 -26.85 -7.32
C ARG A 173 2.84 -26.69 -8.08
N ASN A 174 2.85 -27.09 -9.33
CA ASN A 174 3.95 -26.83 -10.26
C ASN A 174 3.71 -25.53 -11.07
N ILE A 175 4.70 -25.16 -11.90
CA ILE A 175 4.63 -23.97 -12.75
C ILE A 175 3.52 -24.03 -13.82
N LYS A 176 2.94 -25.21 -14.05
CA LYS A 176 1.80 -25.42 -14.96
C LYS A 176 0.44 -25.25 -14.28
N GLY A 177 0.45 -24.86 -12.98
CA GLY A 177 -0.76 -24.71 -12.18
C GLY A 177 -1.37 -26.03 -11.68
N GLN A 178 -0.76 -27.19 -11.97
CA GLN A 178 -1.26 -28.48 -11.52
C GLN A 178 -0.96 -28.66 -10.02
N VAL A 179 -1.96 -29.04 -9.24
CA VAL A 179 -1.79 -29.40 -7.83
C VAL A 179 -1.04 -30.74 -7.74
N LEU A 180 -0.13 -30.82 -6.79
CA LEU A 180 0.71 -32.00 -6.59
C LEU A 180 0.23 -32.80 -5.38
N SER A 181 0.27 -34.12 -5.51
CA SER A 181 0.08 -35.07 -4.42
C SER A 181 1.29 -35.06 -3.47
N TRP A 182 1.22 -35.83 -2.40
CA TRP A 182 2.30 -35.96 -1.41
C TRP A 182 3.61 -36.50 -1.97
N ASP A 183 3.53 -37.30 -3.04
CA ASP A 183 4.68 -37.85 -3.79
C ASP A 183 5.11 -36.94 -4.95
N ASN A 184 4.64 -35.70 -4.98
CA ASN A 184 4.92 -34.68 -5.97
C ASN A 184 4.46 -35.02 -7.41
N GLN A 185 3.47 -35.88 -7.57
CA GLN A 185 2.86 -36.14 -8.87
C GLN A 185 1.66 -35.22 -9.10
N PRO A 186 1.43 -34.73 -10.32
CA PRO A 186 0.25 -33.96 -10.64
C PRO A 186 -1.02 -34.79 -10.40
N ILE A 187 -1.97 -34.17 -9.67
CA ILE A 187 -3.32 -34.73 -9.53
C ILE A 187 -4.09 -34.38 -10.80
N GLU A 188 -4.55 -35.40 -11.52
CA GLU A 188 -5.26 -35.20 -12.78
C GLU A 188 -6.53 -34.34 -12.59
N GLY A 189 -6.70 -33.33 -13.44
CA GLY A 189 -7.86 -32.44 -13.42
C GLY A 189 -7.86 -31.41 -12.29
N LEU A 190 -6.88 -31.41 -11.36
CA LEU A 190 -6.83 -30.46 -10.27
C LEU A 190 -5.79 -29.37 -10.49
N TYR A 191 -6.25 -28.11 -10.49
CA TYR A 191 -5.42 -26.94 -10.73
C TYR A 191 -5.62 -25.91 -9.61
N SER A 192 -4.59 -25.08 -9.40
CA SER A 192 -4.59 -23.98 -8.45
C SER A 192 -3.87 -22.78 -9.05
N ALA A 193 -4.36 -21.58 -8.76
CA ALA A 193 -3.79 -20.34 -9.23
C ALA A 193 -3.83 -19.25 -8.15
N GLY A 194 -3.04 -18.20 -8.32
CA GLY A 194 -2.98 -17.07 -7.39
C GLY A 194 -2.29 -17.43 -6.08
N GLU A 195 -2.77 -16.83 -5.00
CA GLU A 195 -2.18 -16.99 -3.67
C GLU A 195 -2.32 -18.40 -3.12
N LEU A 196 -3.36 -19.13 -3.54
CA LEU A 196 -3.53 -20.53 -3.20
C LEU A 196 -2.48 -21.39 -3.90
N GLY A 197 -1.49 -21.87 -3.14
CA GLY A 197 -0.35 -22.60 -3.66
C GLY A 197 0.72 -21.71 -4.27
N SER A 198 0.87 -20.50 -3.76
CA SER A 198 1.85 -19.51 -4.24
C SER A 198 3.24 -20.10 -4.43
N LEU A 199 3.84 -19.81 -5.58
CA LEU A 199 5.22 -20.14 -5.93
C LEU A 199 6.19 -18.97 -5.66
N VAL A 200 5.63 -17.79 -5.43
CA VAL A 200 6.38 -16.59 -5.09
C VAL A 200 6.82 -16.68 -3.63
N CYS A 201 7.65 -15.95 -3.09
CA CYS A 201 8.19 -16.08 -1.74
C CYS A 201 7.12 -16.06 -0.63
N ASN A 202 7.51 -16.51 0.55
CA ASN A 202 6.70 -16.51 1.77
C ASN A 202 6.53 -15.12 2.42
N LEU A 203 7.11 -14.06 1.83
CA LEU A 203 6.95 -12.68 2.25
C LEU A 203 6.17 -11.91 1.20
N TYR A 204 5.12 -11.21 1.65
CA TYR A 204 4.33 -10.38 0.76
C TYR A 204 5.19 -9.27 0.14
N GLN A 205 5.25 -9.28 -1.18
CA GLN A 205 5.90 -8.26 -1.98
C GLN A 205 4.80 -7.50 -2.71
N ASN A 206 4.62 -6.23 -2.42
CA ASN A 206 3.57 -5.39 -2.99
C ASN A 206 3.35 -5.65 -4.48
N GLY A 207 2.11 -6.05 -4.86
CA GLY A 207 1.73 -6.36 -6.23
C GLY A 207 2.16 -7.73 -6.76
N THR A 208 3.08 -8.45 -6.12
CA THR A 208 3.58 -9.75 -6.61
C THR A 208 2.46 -10.79 -6.69
N TYR A 209 1.56 -10.83 -5.71
CA TYR A 209 0.46 -11.79 -5.72
C TYR A 209 -0.54 -11.53 -6.84
N LEU A 210 -0.76 -10.26 -7.22
CA LEU A 210 -1.59 -9.94 -8.38
C LEU A 210 -0.95 -10.47 -9.68
N HIS A 211 0.36 -10.28 -9.83
CA HIS A 211 1.10 -10.83 -10.98
C HIS A 211 1.06 -12.37 -10.97
N GLU A 212 1.25 -12.98 -9.81
CA GLU A 212 1.15 -14.44 -9.68
C GLU A 212 -0.24 -14.94 -10.03
N ALA A 213 -1.29 -14.26 -9.59
CA ALA A 213 -2.68 -14.65 -9.91
C ALA A 213 -2.91 -14.65 -11.43
N ILE A 214 -2.46 -13.62 -12.13
CA ILE A 214 -2.57 -13.51 -13.59
C ILE A 214 -1.72 -14.58 -14.30
N CYS A 215 -0.45 -14.70 -13.94
CA CYS A 215 0.48 -15.62 -14.61
C CYS A 215 0.13 -17.08 -14.34
N SER A 216 -0.20 -17.44 -13.10
CA SER A 216 -0.53 -18.83 -12.76
C SER A 216 -1.91 -19.25 -13.25
N GLY A 217 -2.90 -18.34 -13.24
CA GLY A 217 -4.20 -18.60 -13.86
C GLY A 217 -4.05 -18.90 -15.35
N ARG A 218 -3.25 -18.10 -16.05
CA ARG A 218 -2.95 -18.31 -17.45
C ARG A 218 -2.23 -19.64 -17.70
N ALA A 219 -1.19 -19.96 -16.90
CA ALA A 219 -0.46 -21.22 -17.02
C ALA A 219 -1.36 -22.44 -16.78
N ALA A 220 -2.28 -22.35 -15.84
CA ALA A 220 -3.27 -23.40 -15.56
C ALA A 220 -4.20 -23.62 -16.78
N ILE A 221 -4.75 -22.55 -17.33
CA ILE A 221 -5.62 -22.64 -18.53
C ILE A 221 -4.86 -23.18 -19.74
N ASP A 222 -3.64 -22.68 -20.01
CA ASP A 222 -2.81 -23.18 -21.09
C ASP A 222 -2.56 -24.69 -20.96
N THR A 223 -2.34 -25.16 -19.72
CA THR A 223 -2.13 -26.59 -19.44
C THR A 223 -3.41 -27.42 -19.65
N MET A 224 -4.55 -26.92 -19.19
CA MET A 224 -5.87 -27.57 -19.35
C MET A 224 -6.22 -27.74 -20.86
N LEU A 225 -5.84 -26.79 -21.68
CA LEU A 225 -6.10 -26.79 -23.12
C LEU A 225 -5.06 -27.58 -23.95
N GLY A 226 -4.11 -28.24 -23.29
CA GLY A 226 -3.10 -29.08 -23.99
C GLY A 226 -1.91 -28.31 -24.57
N GLY A 227 -1.68 -27.12 -24.11
CA GLY A 227 -0.57 -26.25 -24.51
C GLY A 227 -1.04 -24.86 -24.95
N ARG A 228 -0.10 -23.91 -25.01
CA ARG A 228 -0.40 -22.59 -25.54
C ARG A 228 -0.97 -22.73 -26.93
N ALA A 229 -2.23 -22.41 -27.13
CA ALA A 229 -2.61 -21.77 -28.38
C ALA A 229 -1.62 -20.60 -28.53
N GLU A 230 -0.93 -20.50 -29.67
CA GLU A 230 -0.06 -19.34 -29.91
C GLU A 230 -0.85 -18.10 -29.53
N LEU A 231 -0.49 -17.55 -28.38
CA LEU A 231 -0.96 -16.22 -28.04
C LEU A 231 -0.29 -15.36 -29.10
N LYS A 232 -1.04 -15.07 -30.15
CA LYS A 232 -0.71 -13.90 -30.96
C LYS A 232 -0.55 -12.81 -29.93
N SER A 233 0.71 -12.43 -29.72
CA SER A 233 1.06 -11.29 -28.87
C SER A 233 0.11 -10.17 -29.27
N SER A 234 -0.78 -9.78 -28.37
CA SER A 234 -1.52 -8.53 -28.56
C SER A 234 -0.57 -7.33 -28.34
N ALA A 235 0.68 -7.59 -27.97
CA ALA A 235 1.77 -6.66 -28.11
C ALA A 235 2.12 -6.59 -29.59
N GLY A 236 1.39 -5.78 -30.35
CA GLY A 236 1.65 -5.53 -31.74
C GLY A 236 0.47 -5.75 -32.71
N GLY A 237 -0.75 -6.01 -32.24
CA GLY A 237 -1.90 -5.59 -33.01
C GLY A 237 -1.90 -4.07 -32.92
N GLU A 238 -1.81 -3.39 -34.06
CA GLU A 238 -2.20 -1.99 -34.18
C GLU A 238 -3.65 -1.89 -33.70
N ALA A 239 -3.83 -1.79 -32.36
CA ALA A 239 -5.07 -1.30 -31.82
C ALA A 239 -5.17 0.11 -32.39
N ALA A 240 -6.14 0.36 -33.24
CA ALA A 240 -6.39 1.68 -33.76
C ALA A 240 -6.29 2.66 -32.59
N ALA A 241 -5.52 3.72 -32.77
CA ALA A 241 -5.35 4.72 -31.72
C ALA A 241 -6.75 5.13 -31.22
N PRO A 242 -6.98 5.25 -29.91
CA PRO A 242 -8.32 5.54 -29.37
C PRO A 242 -8.96 6.78 -30.01
N TRP A 243 -8.15 7.69 -30.53
CA TRP A 243 -8.53 8.93 -31.17
C TRP A 243 -8.69 8.83 -32.71
N ALA A 244 -8.56 7.65 -33.34
CA ALA A 244 -8.58 7.51 -34.78
C ALA A 244 -9.86 8.02 -35.44
N GLU A 245 -10.98 8.03 -34.72
CA GLU A 245 -12.28 8.56 -35.16
C GLU A 245 -12.64 9.92 -34.49
N ALA A 246 -11.69 10.53 -33.74
CA ALA A 246 -11.93 11.79 -33.12
C ALA A 246 -11.83 12.96 -34.12
N ALA A 247 -12.59 14.03 -33.88
CA ALA A 247 -12.45 15.28 -34.62
C ALA A 247 -11.18 16.01 -34.15
N ASP A 248 -10.65 16.87 -35.01
CA ASP A 248 -9.54 17.74 -34.63
C ASP A 248 -9.98 18.68 -33.51
N GLY A 249 -9.12 18.87 -32.53
CA GLY A 249 -9.36 19.78 -31.39
C GLY A 249 -8.65 19.36 -30.12
N ASP A 250 -8.84 20.16 -29.08
CA ASP A 250 -8.36 19.89 -27.74
C ASP A 250 -9.41 19.09 -26.97
N TYR A 251 -8.93 18.11 -26.23
CA TYR A 251 -9.70 17.25 -25.35
C TYR A 251 -9.08 17.32 -23.96
N SER A 252 -9.89 17.09 -22.93
CA SER A 252 -9.38 16.95 -21.58
C SER A 252 -10.07 15.82 -20.82
N VAL A 253 -9.37 15.28 -19.84
CA VAL A 253 -9.88 14.27 -18.93
C VAL A 253 -9.25 14.48 -17.54
N PHE A 254 -10.09 14.39 -16.51
CA PHE A 254 -9.59 14.31 -15.14
C PHE A 254 -9.27 12.86 -14.82
N VAL A 255 -8.03 12.65 -14.35
CA VAL A 255 -7.54 11.34 -13.94
C VAL A 255 -7.07 11.40 -12.49
N THR A 256 -7.18 10.28 -11.78
CA THR A 256 -6.70 10.16 -10.40
C THR A 256 -5.50 9.24 -10.39
N GLY A 257 -4.34 9.81 -10.12
CA GLY A 257 -3.09 9.08 -9.91
C GLY A 257 -2.94 8.63 -8.47
N LEU A 258 -1.81 8.93 -7.84
CA LEU A 258 -1.52 8.58 -6.45
C LEU A 258 -2.25 9.48 -5.43
N HIS A 259 -2.59 10.70 -5.82
CA HIS A 259 -3.20 11.72 -4.98
C HIS A 259 -4.57 12.16 -5.55
N ASP A 260 -4.93 13.41 -5.34
CA ASP A 260 -6.17 13.99 -5.85
C ASP A 260 -6.19 14.04 -7.39
N PRO A 261 -7.37 14.24 -8.00
CA PRO A 261 -7.48 14.33 -9.45
C PRO A 261 -6.68 15.49 -10.04
N TYR A 262 -6.18 15.27 -11.27
CA TYR A 262 -5.58 16.29 -12.11
C TYR A 262 -6.05 16.17 -13.55
N GLU A 263 -6.02 17.27 -14.28
CA GLU A 263 -6.47 17.34 -15.66
C GLU A 263 -5.32 17.00 -16.61
N VAL A 264 -5.59 16.13 -17.57
CA VAL A 264 -4.72 15.87 -18.72
C VAL A 264 -5.41 16.41 -19.98
N ILE A 265 -4.76 17.34 -20.65
CA ILE A 265 -5.22 17.96 -21.88
C ILE A 265 -4.41 17.38 -23.04
N PHE A 266 -5.06 17.03 -24.12
CA PHE A 266 -4.41 16.46 -25.29
C PHE A 266 -5.07 16.96 -26.58
N THR A 267 -4.25 17.21 -27.60
CA THR A 267 -4.67 17.79 -28.89
C THR A 267 -4.65 16.73 -29.97
N ILE A 268 -5.76 16.58 -30.66
CA ILE A 268 -5.90 15.73 -31.85
C ILE A 268 -5.89 16.60 -33.09
N LYS A 269 -5.10 16.21 -34.07
CA LYS A 269 -5.04 16.85 -35.42
C LYS A 269 -4.78 15.78 -36.46
N ASP A 270 -5.55 15.84 -37.56
CA ASP A 270 -5.44 14.88 -38.67
C ASP A 270 -5.46 13.41 -38.17
N LYS A 271 -6.36 13.10 -37.20
CA LYS A 271 -6.50 11.77 -36.59
C LYS A 271 -5.24 11.29 -35.80
N LYS A 272 -4.39 12.22 -35.38
CA LYS A 272 -3.19 11.95 -34.59
C LYS A 272 -3.21 12.76 -33.31
N LEU A 273 -2.71 12.16 -32.24
CA LEU A 273 -2.37 12.89 -31.03
C LEU A 273 -1.07 13.66 -31.31
N VAL A 274 -1.10 14.98 -31.17
CA VAL A 274 0.03 15.86 -31.52
C VAL A 274 0.61 16.61 -30.32
N ASP A 275 -0.15 16.75 -29.24
CA ASP A 275 0.29 17.42 -28.02
C ASP A 275 -0.40 16.84 -26.77
N MET A 276 0.32 16.88 -25.65
CA MET A 276 -0.20 16.53 -24.31
C MET A 276 0.36 17.50 -23.27
N LYS A 277 -0.48 17.93 -22.35
CA LYS A 277 -0.08 18.77 -21.20
C LYS A 277 -0.95 18.48 -19.99
N VAL A 278 -0.45 18.83 -18.82
CA VAL A 278 -1.20 18.80 -17.58
C VAL A 278 -1.87 20.16 -17.37
N GLY A 279 -3.15 20.14 -17.05
CA GLY A 279 -3.97 21.32 -16.75
C GLY A 279 -4.09 21.55 -15.24
N GLU A 280 -5.34 21.69 -14.78
CA GLU A 280 -5.68 21.91 -13.37
C GLU A 280 -5.23 20.72 -12.50
N GLY A 281 -4.75 21.01 -11.28
CA GLY A 281 -4.33 19.98 -10.33
C GLY A 281 -2.94 19.39 -10.61
N ARG A 282 -2.06 20.09 -11.33
CA ARG A 282 -0.68 19.62 -11.63
C ARG A 282 0.07 19.16 -10.37
N GLU A 283 -0.14 19.81 -9.25
CA GLU A 283 0.44 19.49 -7.95
C GLU A 283 0.05 18.11 -7.41
N ASN A 284 -1.02 17.54 -7.90
CA ASN A 284 -1.53 16.22 -7.51
C ASN A 284 -0.88 15.07 -8.31
N MET A 285 -0.23 15.39 -9.43
CA MET A 285 0.49 14.40 -10.23
C MET A 285 1.86 14.11 -9.59
N PHE A 286 2.16 12.85 -9.34
CA PHE A 286 3.44 12.42 -8.78
C PHE A 286 4.59 12.46 -9.80
N MET A 287 4.27 12.28 -11.07
CA MET A 287 5.23 12.34 -12.18
C MET A 287 5.87 13.74 -12.27
N THR A 288 7.21 13.82 -12.41
CA THR A 288 7.89 15.11 -12.67
C THR A 288 7.55 15.63 -14.06
N ASP A 289 7.85 16.91 -14.33
CA ASP A 289 7.59 17.48 -15.66
C ASP A 289 8.42 16.79 -16.74
N GLU A 290 9.66 16.39 -16.45
CA GLU A 290 10.52 15.65 -17.37
C GLU A 290 9.97 14.26 -17.63
N GLN A 291 9.51 13.57 -16.60
CA GLN A 291 8.88 12.24 -16.72
C GLN A 291 7.58 12.30 -17.52
N PHE A 292 6.76 13.33 -17.29
CA PHE A 292 5.55 13.53 -18.07
C PHE A 292 5.86 13.83 -19.54
N ALA A 293 6.84 14.68 -19.81
CA ALA A 293 7.26 15.01 -21.18
C ALA A 293 7.79 13.79 -21.93
N GLU A 294 8.57 12.93 -21.26
CA GLU A 294 9.02 11.65 -21.82
C GLU A 294 7.85 10.71 -22.12
N PHE A 295 6.92 10.58 -21.17
CA PHE A 295 5.75 9.74 -21.32
C PHE A 295 4.84 10.21 -22.46
N ALA A 296 4.53 11.50 -22.51
CA ALA A 296 3.73 12.12 -23.55
C ALA A 296 4.39 11.94 -24.93
N LYS A 297 5.71 12.14 -25.00
CA LYS A 297 6.48 11.95 -26.22
C LYS A 297 6.37 10.51 -26.74
N ASN A 298 6.47 9.51 -25.85
CA ASN A 298 6.35 8.10 -26.22
C ASN A 298 4.97 7.78 -26.83
N ILE A 299 3.90 8.32 -26.26
CA ILE A 299 2.53 8.15 -26.78
C ILE A 299 2.38 8.83 -28.13
N ILE A 300 2.89 10.08 -28.27
CA ILE A 300 2.80 10.85 -29.52
C ILE A 300 3.60 10.18 -30.63
N ASP A 301 4.82 9.74 -30.36
CA ASP A 301 5.69 9.13 -31.37
C ASP A 301 5.13 7.76 -31.85
N THR A 302 4.59 6.98 -30.95
CA THR A 302 4.05 5.64 -31.26
C THR A 302 2.58 5.66 -31.71
N GLN A 303 1.87 6.74 -31.46
CA GLN A 303 0.42 6.84 -31.66
C GLN A 303 -0.33 5.69 -30.98
N SER A 304 0.10 5.27 -29.81
CA SER A 304 -0.40 4.10 -29.09
C SER A 304 -0.48 4.37 -27.58
N MET A 305 -1.49 3.81 -26.92
CA MET A 305 -1.59 3.73 -25.47
C MET A 305 -0.79 2.55 -24.87
N GLY A 306 -0.24 1.70 -25.71
CA GLY A 306 0.59 0.55 -25.31
C GLY A 306 2.06 0.92 -25.03
N VAL A 307 2.31 2.07 -24.40
CA VAL A 307 3.65 2.51 -24.00
C VAL A 307 4.00 2.00 -22.62
N ASP A 308 5.29 1.83 -22.35
CA ASP A 308 5.78 1.46 -21.03
C ASP A 308 5.50 2.57 -20.02
N ALA A 309 5.12 2.18 -18.81
CA ALA A 309 4.99 3.11 -17.71
C ALA A 309 6.35 3.66 -17.28
N ILE A 310 6.38 4.92 -16.88
CA ILE A 310 7.60 5.54 -16.34
C ILE A 310 7.96 4.92 -14.98
N SER A 311 9.20 4.48 -14.85
CA SER A 311 9.72 3.92 -13.60
C SER A 311 9.59 4.92 -12.45
N GLY A 312 9.01 4.48 -11.34
CA GLY A 312 8.70 5.32 -10.17
C GLY A 312 7.40 6.13 -10.29
N ALA A 313 6.76 6.17 -11.47
CA ALA A 313 5.50 6.89 -11.70
C ALA A 313 4.44 6.02 -12.40
N THR A 314 4.43 4.74 -12.10
CA THR A 314 3.56 3.74 -12.76
C THR A 314 2.08 4.06 -12.60
N ILE A 315 1.67 4.54 -11.43
CA ILE A 315 0.25 4.84 -11.14
C ILE A 315 -0.25 5.99 -12.02
N ASP A 316 0.52 7.08 -12.12
CA ASP A 316 0.17 8.20 -13.00
C ASP A 316 0.17 7.77 -14.47
N SER A 317 1.16 6.98 -14.91
CA SER A 317 1.20 6.44 -16.26
C SER A 317 -0.07 5.66 -16.61
N GLN A 318 -0.52 4.81 -15.69
CA GLN A 318 -1.76 4.02 -15.86
C GLN A 318 -3.02 4.88 -15.80
N ALA A 319 -3.06 5.88 -14.89
CA ALA A 319 -4.17 6.80 -14.78
C ALA A 319 -4.35 7.61 -16.07
N ILE A 320 -3.26 8.13 -16.63
CA ILE A 320 -3.27 8.91 -17.87
C ILE A 320 -3.74 8.04 -19.06
N THR A 321 -3.15 6.86 -19.23
CA THR A 321 -3.55 5.96 -20.34
C THR A 321 -5.00 5.51 -20.22
N GLY A 322 -5.43 5.12 -19.00
CA GLY A 322 -6.80 4.71 -18.73
C GLY A 322 -7.82 5.84 -18.93
N GLY A 323 -7.50 7.05 -18.51
CA GLY A 323 -8.33 8.24 -18.68
C GLY A 323 -8.51 8.61 -20.15
N ILE A 324 -7.43 8.64 -20.93
CA ILE A 324 -7.49 8.92 -22.38
C ILE A 324 -8.31 7.84 -23.10
N MET A 325 -8.08 6.56 -22.79
CA MET A 325 -8.89 5.49 -23.39
C MET A 325 -10.39 5.65 -23.07
N THR A 326 -10.72 6.02 -21.83
CA THR A 326 -12.10 6.23 -21.41
C THR A 326 -12.74 7.41 -22.13
N ALA A 327 -12.02 8.51 -22.35
CA ALA A 327 -12.51 9.70 -23.04
C ALA A 327 -13.04 9.40 -24.44
N PHE A 328 -12.48 8.37 -25.11
CA PHE A 328 -12.88 7.95 -26.45
C PHE A 328 -13.82 6.74 -26.49
N SER A 329 -13.97 5.99 -25.37
CA SER A 329 -14.81 4.78 -25.34
C SER A 329 -16.32 5.06 -25.32
N HIS A 330 -16.76 6.26 -24.96
CA HIS A 330 -18.17 6.62 -24.83
C HIS A 330 -18.82 7.21 -26.09
N LYS A 331 -18.18 7.14 -27.26
CA LYS A 331 -18.77 7.63 -28.53
C LYS A 331 -19.35 6.53 -29.43
N THR A 332 -19.58 5.33 -28.92
CA THR A 332 -20.31 4.27 -29.65
C THR A 332 -21.67 4.03 -29.04
N SER A 333 -22.58 4.97 -29.16
CA SER A 333 -24.03 4.74 -29.01
C SER A 333 -24.81 5.76 -29.82
#